data_82a2a3e6c609e2402563c4b9462e7d03
#
_entry.id   82a2a3e6c609e2402563c4b9462e7d03
#
_cell.length_a   1.000
_cell.length_b   1.000
_cell.length_c   1.000
_cell.angle_alpha   90.00
_cell.angle_beta   90.00
_cell.angle_gamma   90.00
#
_symmetry.space_group_name_H-M   'P 1'
#
loop_
_entity.id
_entity.type
_entity.pdbx_description
1 polymer ?
#
loop_
_entity_poly.entity_id
_entity_poly.type
_entity_poly.pdbx_seq_one_letter_code
_entity_poly.pdbx_strand_id
1 'polypeptide(L)'
;ERILSRNAEMAFNAAMTAAQMEMTPISADAVNPQTHSKYASFAKLDRVLRPIYTKHGFSLSFDEGDSPKAEHVRVLCYVSHVDGFSRTYHRDMPADGKGAKGGDVMTKTHAAGAAGSYGARYLLKGIFNVAVGEEDKDGNQAGGVITEDQVTVLMDLATEVGADRQKFLSFMGVEKLADIPAKNFLKAKRALESKRTQSAATPSI
;
A
#
# COMPACT_ATOMS: atom_id res chain seq x y z
N GLU A 1 12.74 35.54 6.10
CA GLU A 1 12.03 34.27 6.38
C GLU A 1 11.76 33.46 5.10
N ARG A 2 11.16 34.03 4.03
CA ARG A 2 10.86 33.32 2.77
C ARG A 2 12.06 32.68 2.10
N ILE A 3 13.23 33.35 2.10
CA ILE A 3 14.46 32.83 1.49
C ILE A 3 14.98 31.62 2.29
N LEU A 4 14.98 31.70 3.61
CA LEU A 4 15.42 30.62 4.49
C LEU A 4 14.51 29.38 4.34
N SER A 5 13.18 29.57 4.34
CA SER A 5 12.23 28.50 4.13
C SER A 5 12.41 27.81 2.76
N ARG A 6 12.64 28.59 1.68
CA ARG A 6 12.90 28.05 0.35
C ARG A 6 14.20 27.25 0.29
N ASN A 7 15.26 27.74 0.95
CA ASN A 7 16.53 27.03 0.99
C ASN A 7 16.41 25.70 1.75
N ALA A 8 15.69 25.68 2.87
CA ALA A 8 15.44 24.45 3.63
C ALA A 8 14.62 23.43 2.82
N GLU A 9 13.63 23.89 2.04
CA GLU A 9 12.86 23.01 1.14
C GLU A 9 13.73 22.47 -0.01
N MET A 10 14.59 23.29 -0.60
CA MET A 10 15.52 22.84 -1.63
C MET A 10 16.49 21.78 -1.07
N ALA A 11 17.03 21.98 0.12
CA ALA A 11 17.91 21.03 0.79
C ALA A 11 17.17 19.71 1.08
N PHE A 12 15.94 19.76 1.60
CA PHE A 12 15.07 18.59 1.78
C PHE A 12 14.89 17.80 0.48
N ASN A 13 14.56 18.48 -0.62
CA ASN A 13 14.33 17.82 -1.91
C ASN A 13 15.63 17.21 -2.48
N ALA A 14 16.76 17.86 -2.34
CA ALA A 14 18.06 17.33 -2.74
C ALA A 14 18.46 16.10 -1.91
N ALA A 15 18.29 16.18 -0.59
CA ALA A 15 18.53 15.06 0.31
C ALA A 15 17.61 13.86 0.03
N MET A 16 16.32 14.11 -0.28
CA MET A 16 15.38 13.07 -0.66
C MET A 16 15.82 12.35 -1.93
N THR A 17 16.25 13.10 -2.95
CA THR A 17 16.79 12.51 -4.17
C THR A 17 18.01 11.65 -3.88
N ALA A 18 18.96 12.14 -3.08
CA ALA A 18 20.15 11.41 -2.71
C ALA A 18 19.83 10.12 -1.91
N ALA A 19 18.90 10.19 -0.96
CA ALA A 19 18.45 9.04 -0.21
C ALA A 19 17.82 7.98 -1.13
N GLN A 20 16.93 8.39 -2.04
CA GLN A 20 16.27 7.47 -2.98
C GLN A 20 17.25 6.80 -3.95
N MET A 21 18.34 7.46 -4.33
CA MET A 21 19.38 6.86 -5.18
C MET A 21 20.12 5.70 -4.50
N GLU A 22 20.21 5.70 -3.17
CA GLU A 22 20.83 4.61 -2.39
C GLU A 22 19.87 3.46 -2.09
N MET A 23 18.56 3.68 -2.26
CA MET A 23 17.55 2.68 -1.93
C MET A 23 17.44 1.64 -3.03
N THR A 24 17.49 0.39 -2.63
CA THR A 24 17.31 -0.77 -3.50
C THR A 24 15.98 -1.45 -3.21
N PRO A 25 15.45 -2.26 -4.14
CA PRO A 25 14.26 -3.07 -3.88
C PRO A 25 14.43 -3.93 -2.63
N ILE A 26 13.37 -4.04 -1.82
CA ILE A 26 13.38 -4.77 -0.56
C ILE A 26 12.62 -6.09 -0.75
N SER A 27 13.26 -7.22 -0.41
CA SER A 27 12.62 -8.52 -0.46
C SER A 27 11.55 -8.66 0.63
N ALA A 28 10.45 -9.34 0.28
CA ALA A 28 9.41 -9.71 1.23
C ALA A 28 9.95 -10.66 2.31
N ASP A 29 9.51 -10.46 3.56
CA ASP A 29 9.88 -11.28 4.72
C ASP A 29 8.67 -11.85 5.47
N ALA A 30 7.47 -11.55 5.02
CA ALA A 30 6.24 -11.99 5.64
C ALA A 30 5.21 -12.42 4.61
N VAL A 31 4.25 -13.23 5.05
CA VAL A 31 3.12 -13.71 4.25
C VAL A 31 1.82 -13.30 4.93
N ASN A 32 0.90 -12.71 4.19
CA ASN A 32 -0.42 -12.42 4.70
C ASN A 32 -1.22 -13.74 4.80
N PRO A 33 -1.69 -14.14 6.00
CA PRO A 33 -2.37 -15.42 6.17
C PRO A 33 -3.73 -15.51 5.47
N GLN A 34 -4.34 -14.37 5.15
CA GLN A 34 -5.65 -14.32 4.49
C GLN A 34 -5.54 -14.35 2.96
N THR A 35 -4.56 -13.65 2.41
CA THR A 35 -4.38 -13.50 0.96
C THR A 35 -3.25 -14.37 0.42
N HIS A 36 -2.40 -14.88 1.30
CA HIS A 36 -1.16 -15.61 0.99
C HIS A 36 -0.16 -14.80 0.17
N SER A 37 -0.35 -13.48 0.09
CA SER A 37 0.59 -12.59 -0.59
C SER A 37 1.81 -12.33 0.28
N LYS A 38 2.98 -12.22 -0.37
CA LYS A 38 4.24 -11.87 0.29
C LYS A 38 4.37 -10.36 0.41
N TYR A 39 4.88 -9.87 1.53
CA TYR A 39 5.12 -8.45 1.76
C TYR A 39 6.35 -8.20 2.62
N ALA A 40 6.92 -7.00 2.55
CA ALA A 40 7.92 -6.57 3.50
C ALA A 40 7.25 -6.01 4.76
N SER A 41 7.57 -6.57 5.93
CA SER A 41 7.09 -6.07 7.20
C SER A 41 7.59 -4.64 7.47
N PHE A 42 6.90 -3.90 8.35
CA PHE A 42 7.40 -2.59 8.78
C PHE A 42 8.81 -2.69 9.37
N ALA A 43 9.07 -3.72 10.18
CA ALA A 43 10.38 -3.95 10.78
C ALA A 43 11.48 -4.19 9.71
N LYS A 44 11.16 -4.89 8.64
CA LYS A 44 12.09 -5.10 7.51
C LYS A 44 12.35 -3.81 6.77
N LEU A 45 11.28 -3.06 6.42
CA LEU A 45 11.40 -1.77 5.76
C LEU A 45 12.23 -0.80 6.60
N ASP A 46 11.91 -0.65 7.88
CA ASP A 46 12.59 0.24 8.79
C ASP A 46 14.08 -0.11 8.95
N ARG A 47 14.38 -1.41 9.10
CA ARG A 47 15.77 -1.89 9.22
C ARG A 47 16.62 -1.52 8.00
N VAL A 48 16.04 -1.58 6.80
CA VAL A 48 16.76 -1.29 5.55
C VAL A 48 16.81 0.22 5.28
N LEU A 49 15.69 0.92 5.48
CA LEU A 49 15.55 2.32 5.07
C LEU A 49 16.10 3.31 6.11
N ARG A 50 15.97 3.00 7.42
CA ARG A 50 16.37 3.91 8.49
C ARG A 50 17.84 4.34 8.38
N PRO A 51 18.82 3.44 8.20
CA PRO A 51 20.22 3.84 8.04
C PRO A 51 20.44 4.80 6.86
N ILE A 52 19.69 4.61 5.77
CA ILE A 52 19.79 5.44 4.58
C ILE A 52 19.18 6.82 4.85
N TYR A 53 17.91 6.89 5.25
CA TYR A 53 17.26 8.18 5.40
C TYR A 53 17.86 9.02 6.53
N THR A 54 18.33 8.42 7.63
CA THR A 54 19.01 9.15 8.70
C THR A 54 20.39 9.67 8.27
N LYS A 55 21.12 8.91 7.46
CA LYS A 55 22.38 9.37 6.84
C LYS A 55 22.18 10.65 6.03
N HIS A 56 21.03 10.77 5.35
CA HIS A 56 20.65 11.95 4.57
C HIS A 56 19.89 13.02 5.39
N GLY A 57 19.95 12.96 6.71
CA GLY A 57 19.41 14.00 7.59
C GLY A 57 17.92 13.94 7.84
N PHE A 58 17.23 12.86 7.47
CA PHE A 58 15.80 12.70 7.74
C PHE A 58 15.51 12.03 9.06
N SER A 59 14.43 12.46 9.69
CA SER A 59 13.75 11.77 10.79
C SER A 59 12.27 11.62 10.46
N LEU A 60 11.69 10.50 10.88
CA LEU A 60 10.28 10.17 10.66
C LEU A 60 9.58 9.96 11.99
N SER A 61 8.39 10.54 12.14
CA SER A 61 7.45 10.22 13.21
C SER A 61 6.07 9.92 12.65
N PHE A 62 5.41 8.91 13.21
CA PHE A 62 4.07 8.49 12.81
C PHE A 62 3.07 8.91 13.88
N ASP A 63 1.86 9.24 13.44
CA ASP A 63 0.73 9.62 14.29
C ASP A 63 -0.58 9.14 13.64
N GLU A 64 -1.66 9.18 14.40
CA GLU A 64 -2.99 8.86 13.91
C GLU A 64 -3.92 10.05 14.15
N GLY A 65 -4.85 10.27 13.24
CA GLY A 65 -5.83 11.33 13.32
C GLY A 65 -7.14 10.98 12.66
N ASP A 66 -8.08 11.90 12.73
CA ASP A 66 -9.40 11.74 12.15
C ASP A 66 -9.33 11.73 10.63
N SER A 67 -9.99 10.74 10.03
CA SER A 67 -10.17 10.68 8.59
C SER A 67 -11.47 11.37 8.18
N PRO A 68 -11.50 12.10 7.05
CA PRO A 68 -12.76 12.62 6.51
C PRO A 68 -13.66 11.51 5.94
N LYS A 69 -13.15 10.29 5.81
CA LYS A 69 -13.90 9.12 5.39
C LYS A 69 -14.43 8.37 6.60
N ALA A 70 -15.73 8.04 6.57
CA ALA A 70 -16.35 7.23 7.61
C ALA A 70 -15.62 5.88 7.77
N GLU A 71 -15.53 5.39 8.99
CA GLU A 71 -14.89 4.10 9.33
C GLU A 71 -13.44 3.97 8.83
N HIS A 72 -12.71 5.08 8.74
CA HIS A 72 -11.28 5.12 8.40
C HIS A 72 -10.49 5.82 9.51
N VAL A 73 -9.24 5.42 9.64
CA VAL A 73 -8.22 6.11 10.44
C VAL A 73 -7.23 6.78 9.48
N ARG A 74 -6.90 8.04 9.74
CA ARG A 74 -5.83 8.73 9.02
C ARG A 74 -4.51 8.46 9.70
N VAL A 75 -3.61 7.78 9.00
CA VAL A 75 -2.23 7.61 9.45
C VAL A 75 -1.40 8.73 8.87
N LEU A 76 -0.63 9.40 9.72
CA LEU A 76 0.23 10.53 9.41
C LEU A 76 1.69 10.11 9.50
N CYS A 77 2.54 10.69 8.68
CA CYS A 77 3.99 10.61 8.81
C CYS A 77 4.58 12.00 8.61
N TYR A 78 5.26 12.50 9.64
CA TYR A 78 6.03 13.74 9.60
C TYR A 78 7.46 13.38 9.21
N VAL A 79 7.89 13.88 8.06
CA VAL A 79 9.27 13.73 7.57
C VAL A 79 9.98 15.03 7.77
N SER A 80 10.90 15.07 8.72
CA SER A 80 11.68 16.27 9.06
C SER A 80 13.13 16.12 8.57
N HIS A 81 13.70 17.21 8.10
CA HIS A 81 15.09 17.29 7.66
C HIS A 81 15.90 18.22 8.57
N VAL A 82 17.18 17.92 8.74
CA VAL A 82 18.09 18.68 9.62
C VAL A 82 18.18 20.16 9.27
N ASP A 83 17.95 20.55 8.02
CA ASP A 83 17.94 21.95 7.58
C ASP A 83 16.63 22.70 7.90
N GLY A 84 15.74 22.11 8.69
CA GLY A 84 14.58 22.80 9.25
C GLY A 84 13.30 22.74 8.40
N PHE A 85 13.27 21.94 7.33
CA PHE A 85 12.04 21.71 6.57
C PHE A 85 11.38 20.39 6.99
N SER A 86 10.05 20.40 7.05
CA SER A 86 9.26 19.21 7.33
C SER A 86 8.10 19.10 6.35
N ARG A 87 7.81 17.85 5.94
CA ARG A 87 6.66 17.53 5.08
C ARG A 87 5.79 16.47 5.74
N THR A 88 4.48 16.70 5.75
CA THR A 88 3.52 15.73 6.28
C THR A 88 2.94 14.92 5.15
N TYR A 89 2.97 13.61 5.30
CA TYR A 89 2.31 12.63 4.45
C TYR A 89 1.17 11.98 5.21
N HIS A 90 0.13 11.55 4.52
CA HIS A 90 -0.97 10.85 5.16
C HIS A 90 -1.57 9.78 4.25
N ARG A 91 -2.26 8.83 4.89
CA ARG A 91 -3.05 7.81 4.22
C ARG A 91 -4.28 7.47 5.07
N ASP A 92 -5.46 7.47 4.44
CA ASP A 92 -6.69 7.04 5.09
C ASP A 92 -6.82 5.52 4.91
N MET A 93 -6.91 4.79 6.02
CA MET A 93 -6.97 3.34 6.07
C MET A 93 -8.33 2.89 6.61
N PRO A 94 -9.00 1.91 5.96
CA PRO A 94 -10.23 1.33 6.50
C PRO A 94 -10.00 0.76 7.91
N ALA A 95 -10.92 1.01 8.81
CA ALA A 95 -10.89 0.56 10.21
C ALA A 95 -12.26 0.03 10.68
N ASP A 96 -13.05 -0.49 9.75
CA ASP A 96 -14.41 -0.97 10.01
C ASP A 96 -14.49 -2.35 10.68
N GLY A 97 -13.40 -3.11 10.66
CA GLY A 97 -13.33 -4.46 11.22
C GLY A 97 -14.19 -5.50 10.50
N LYS A 98 -14.74 -5.14 9.34
CA LYS A 98 -15.65 -6.02 8.58
C LYS A 98 -14.89 -6.95 7.66
N GLY A 99 -15.33 -8.19 7.58
CA GLY A 99 -14.85 -9.16 6.61
C GLY A 99 -15.54 -9.02 5.26
N ALA A 100 -15.04 -9.75 4.25
CA ALA A 100 -15.57 -9.77 2.88
C ALA A 100 -17.07 -10.08 2.76
N LYS A 101 -17.69 -10.64 3.80
CA LYS A 101 -19.14 -10.96 3.88
C LYS A 101 -19.93 -9.92 4.70
N GLY A 102 -19.32 -8.78 5.05
CA GLY A 102 -19.96 -7.70 5.82
C GLY A 102 -20.15 -7.98 7.32
N GLY A 103 -19.78 -9.15 7.81
CA GLY A 103 -19.81 -9.48 9.24
C GLY A 103 -18.53 -8.99 9.95
N ASP A 104 -18.65 -8.69 11.25
CA ASP A 104 -17.50 -8.30 12.07
C ASP A 104 -16.54 -9.49 12.22
N VAL A 105 -15.29 -9.31 11.77
CA VAL A 105 -14.22 -10.32 11.88
C VAL A 105 -13.19 -9.92 12.93
N MET A 106 -13.21 -8.67 13.39
CA MET A 106 -12.36 -8.17 14.47
C MET A 106 -13.06 -7.03 15.21
N THR A 107 -12.62 -6.77 16.44
CA THR A 107 -13.11 -5.63 17.22
C THR A 107 -12.67 -4.33 16.57
N LYS A 108 -13.41 -3.24 16.81
CA LYS A 108 -13.04 -1.90 16.32
C LYS A 108 -11.63 -1.48 16.77
N THR A 109 -11.24 -1.82 17.99
CA THR A 109 -9.88 -1.55 18.51
C THR A 109 -8.82 -2.28 17.70
N HIS A 110 -9.03 -3.57 17.38
CA HIS A 110 -8.10 -4.33 16.55
C HIS A 110 -8.07 -3.81 15.11
N ALA A 111 -9.22 -3.40 14.56
CA ALA A 111 -9.30 -2.82 13.23
C ALA A 111 -8.52 -1.50 13.13
N ALA A 112 -8.66 -0.61 14.13
CA ALA A 112 -7.91 0.63 14.19
C ALA A 112 -6.39 0.37 14.32
N GLY A 113 -5.97 -0.51 15.22
CA GLY A 113 -4.54 -0.86 15.38
C GLY A 113 -3.94 -1.50 14.12
N ALA A 114 -4.71 -2.35 13.44
CA ALA A 114 -4.30 -2.92 12.15
C ALA A 114 -4.17 -1.82 11.09
N ALA A 115 -5.16 -0.90 10.99
CA ALA A 115 -5.15 0.22 10.06
C ALA A 115 -3.90 1.11 10.28
N GLY A 116 -3.57 1.45 11.53
CA GLY A 116 -2.37 2.20 11.88
C GLY A 116 -1.09 1.50 11.42
N SER A 117 -0.96 0.22 11.72
CA SER A 117 0.22 -0.58 11.34
C SER A 117 0.38 -0.70 9.82
N TYR A 118 -0.71 -0.97 9.10
CA TYR A 118 -0.71 -1.01 7.63
C TYR A 118 -0.40 0.35 7.03
N GLY A 119 -1.02 1.42 7.56
CA GLY A 119 -0.81 2.78 7.09
C GLY A 119 0.64 3.24 7.25
N ALA A 120 1.26 2.98 8.40
CA ALA A 120 2.67 3.30 8.64
C ALA A 120 3.59 2.56 7.66
N ARG A 121 3.33 1.27 7.41
CA ARG A 121 4.08 0.46 6.44
C ARG A 121 3.96 1.01 5.02
N TYR A 122 2.76 1.36 4.59
CA TYR A 122 2.52 1.93 3.26
C TYR A 122 3.13 3.32 3.11
N LEU A 123 3.06 4.16 4.14
CA LEU A 123 3.68 5.49 4.13
C LEU A 123 5.19 5.37 4.04
N LEU A 124 5.82 4.52 4.86
CA LEU A 124 7.28 4.35 4.83
C LEU A 124 7.77 3.92 3.45
N LYS A 125 7.10 2.93 2.83
CA LYS A 125 7.40 2.49 1.47
C LYS A 125 7.16 3.59 0.44
N GLY A 126 6.04 4.29 0.53
CA GLY A 126 5.61 5.29 -0.46
C GLY A 126 6.42 6.58 -0.43
N ILE A 127 6.80 7.08 0.76
CA ILE A 127 7.61 8.29 0.93
C ILE A 127 8.95 8.18 0.20
N PHE A 128 9.57 7.01 0.32
CA PHE A 128 10.86 6.74 -0.31
C PHE A 128 10.76 6.06 -1.68
N ASN A 129 9.54 5.79 -2.17
CA ASN A 129 9.27 5.15 -3.47
C ASN A 129 10.01 3.80 -3.64
N VAL A 130 10.02 2.98 -2.58
CA VAL A 130 10.75 1.72 -2.57
C VAL A 130 9.89 0.58 -3.13
N ALA A 131 10.43 -0.15 -4.10
CA ALA A 131 9.83 -1.38 -4.60
C ALA A 131 9.98 -2.51 -3.57
N VAL A 132 8.91 -3.27 -3.38
CA VAL A 132 8.92 -4.48 -2.54
C VAL A 132 8.51 -5.66 -3.42
N GLY A 133 9.35 -6.68 -3.44
CA GLY A 133 9.12 -7.87 -4.24
C GLY A 133 10.27 -8.86 -4.09
N GLU A 134 10.20 -9.97 -4.78
CA GLU A 134 11.38 -10.78 -5.04
C GLU A 134 12.31 -9.94 -5.92
N GLU A 135 13.63 -9.99 -5.67
CA GLU A 135 14.61 -9.37 -6.56
C GLU A 135 14.26 -9.79 -7.99
N ASP A 136 14.04 -8.80 -8.84
CA ASP A 136 13.82 -9.03 -10.26
C ASP A 136 15.14 -9.59 -10.83
N LYS A 137 15.30 -10.90 -10.69
CA LYS A 137 16.36 -11.60 -11.39
C LYS A 137 15.93 -11.62 -12.85
N ASP A 138 16.39 -10.61 -13.55
CA ASP A 138 16.30 -10.47 -15.00
C ASP A 138 14.85 -10.30 -15.52
N GLY A 139 14.56 -9.17 -16.13
CA GLY A 139 13.28 -8.72 -16.72
C GLY A 139 12.58 -9.72 -17.65
N ASN A 140 12.48 -10.97 -17.26
CA ASN A 140 11.84 -12.03 -18.04
C ASN A 140 11.31 -13.20 -17.19
N GLN A 141 10.78 -12.96 -15.96
CA GLN A 141 10.01 -14.03 -15.29
C GLN A 141 8.52 -13.96 -15.67
N ALA A 142 8.22 -14.64 -16.77
CA ALA A 142 6.87 -15.02 -17.21
C ALA A 142 6.19 -16.03 -16.25
N GLY A 143 6.44 -15.98 -14.92
CA GLY A 143 5.97 -16.98 -13.96
C GLY A 143 5.64 -16.50 -12.55
N GLY A 144 5.84 -15.22 -12.20
CA GLY A 144 5.50 -14.71 -10.87
C GLY A 144 3.99 -14.48 -10.69
N VAL A 145 3.54 -14.45 -9.42
CA VAL A 145 2.16 -14.09 -9.03
C VAL A 145 2.05 -12.59 -8.74
N ILE A 146 0.83 -12.08 -8.68
CA ILE A 146 0.56 -10.66 -8.37
C ILE A 146 1.06 -10.27 -6.98
N THR A 147 1.43 -9.00 -6.81
CA THR A 147 1.88 -8.44 -5.54
C THR A 147 0.73 -8.25 -4.53
N GLU A 148 1.03 -8.05 -3.25
CA GLU A 148 0.03 -7.74 -2.23
C GLU A 148 -0.77 -6.48 -2.56
N ASP A 149 -0.11 -5.43 -3.06
CA ASP A 149 -0.78 -4.20 -3.50
C ASP A 149 -1.77 -4.50 -4.64
N GLN A 150 -1.39 -5.36 -5.58
CA GLN A 150 -2.26 -5.79 -6.67
C GLN A 150 -3.43 -6.67 -6.18
N VAL A 151 -3.20 -7.53 -5.19
CA VAL A 151 -4.28 -8.30 -4.54
C VAL A 151 -5.26 -7.35 -3.87
N THR A 152 -4.77 -6.36 -3.13
CA THR A 152 -5.61 -5.35 -2.47
C THR A 152 -6.47 -4.59 -3.48
N VAL A 153 -5.87 -4.13 -4.58
CA VAL A 153 -6.60 -3.45 -5.67
C VAL A 153 -7.71 -4.32 -6.23
N LEU A 154 -7.46 -5.62 -6.47
CA LEU A 154 -8.47 -6.53 -6.99
C LEU A 154 -9.57 -6.84 -5.96
N MET A 155 -9.23 -6.92 -4.67
CA MET A 155 -10.20 -7.12 -3.59
C MET A 155 -11.14 -5.91 -3.46
N ASP A 156 -10.58 -4.71 -3.43
CA ASP A 156 -11.36 -3.46 -3.35
C ASP A 156 -12.31 -3.34 -4.55
N LEU A 157 -11.78 -3.59 -5.75
CA LEU A 157 -12.57 -3.54 -6.97
C LEU A 157 -13.66 -4.63 -7.00
N ALA A 158 -13.34 -5.86 -6.57
CA ALA A 158 -14.32 -6.94 -6.49
C ALA A 158 -15.45 -6.62 -5.51
N THR A 159 -15.13 -5.97 -4.39
CA THR A 159 -16.09 -5.51 -3.39
C THR A 159 -16.95 -4.38 -3.95
N GLU A 160 -16.35 -3.39 -4.59
CA GLU A 160 -17.03 -2.25 -5.22
C GLU A 160 -18.09 -2.70 -6.25
N VAL A 161 -17.74 -3.69 -7.09
CA VAL A 161 -18.63 -4.17 -8.15
C VAL A 161 -19.52 -5.33 -7.72
N GLY A 162 -19.51 -5.72 -6.46
CA GLY A 162 -20.29 -6.86 -5.95
C GLY A 162 -19.97 -8.17 -6.69
N ALA A 163 -18.70 -8.42 -7.01
CA ALA A 163 -18.31 -9.60 -7.75
C ALA A 163 -18.38 -10.86 -6.88
N ASP A 164 -18.97 -11.92 -7.43
CA ASP A 164 -18.89 -13.26 -6.85
C ASP A 164 -17.42 -13.72 -6.91
N ARG A 165 -16.79 -13.79 -5.73
CA ARG A 165 -15.37 -14.13 -5.61
C ARG A 165 -15.06 -15.51 -6.17
N GLN A 166 -15.94 -16.48 -5.96
CA GLN A 166 -15.69 -17.85 -6.40
C GLN A 166 -15.76 -17.98 -7.92
N LYS A 167 -16.73 -17.29 -8.55
CA LYS A 167 -16.83 -17.21 -10.02
C LYS A 167 -15.65 -16.47 -10.62
N PHE A 168 -15.19 -15.40 -9.97
CA PHE A 168 -14.02 -14.65 -10.42
C PHE A 168 -12.73 -15.48 -10.35
N LEU A 169 -12.50 -16.21 -9.27
CA LEU A 169 -11.35 -17.10 -9.12
C LEU A 169 -11.38 -18.23 -10.17
N SER A 170 -12.55 -18.85 -10.39
CA SER A 170 -12.74 -19.85 -11.43
C SER A 170 -12.46 -19.29 -12.83
N PHE A 171 -12.90 -18.05 -13.12
CA PHE A 171 -12.61 -17.37 -14.39
C PHE A 171 -11.11 -17.12 -14.59
N MET A 172 -10.41 -16.80 -13.50
CA MET A 172 -8.95 -16.60 -13.54
C MET A 172 -8.17 -17.91 -13.53
N GLY A 173 -8.82 -19.07 -13.28
CA GLY A 173 -8.20 -20.39 -13.21
C GLY A 173 -7.29 -20.56 -12.00
N VAL A 174 -7.62 -19.93 -10.86
CA VAL A 174 -6.84 -19.99 -9.63
C VAL A 174 -7.74 -20.27 -8.42
N GLU A 175 -7.17 -20.82 -7.35
CA GLU A 175 -7.87 -21.06 -6.11
C GLU A 175 -7.94 -19.82 -5.21
N LYS A 176 -6.93 -18.94 -5.32
CA LYS A 176 -6.78 -17.72 -4.50
C LYS A 176 -6.37 -16.54 -5.36
N LEU A 177 -6.74 -15.32 -4.95
CA LEU A 177 -6.34 -14.09 -5.64
C LEU A 177 -4.82 -13.95 -5.74
N ALA A 178 -4.11 -14.33 -4.69
CA ALA A 178 -2.64 -14.24 -4.66
C ALA A 178 -1.95 -15.19 -5.66
N ASP A 179 -2.65 -16.21 -6.15
CA ASP A 179 -2.11 -17.19 -7.11
C ASP A 179 -2.25 -16.69 -8.57
N ILE A 180 -2.89 -15.54 -8.79
CA ILE A 180 -3.03 -14.96 -10.12
C ILE A 180 -1.64 -14.63 -10.68
N PRO A 181 -1.26 -15.18 -11.85
CA PRO A 181 0.01 -14.82 -12.47
C PRO A 181 0.12 -13.30 -12.70
N ALA A 182 1.29 -12.71 -12.46
CA ALA A 182 1.51 -11.26 -12.59
C ALA A 182 1.12 -10.74 -13.98
N LYS A 183 1.38 -11.50 -15.03
CA LYS A 183 0.95 -11.21 -16.42
C LYS A 183 -0.56 -11.09 -16.59
N ASN A 184 -1.33 -11.70 -15.71
CA ASN A 184 -2.79 -11.71 -15.76
C ASN A 184 -3.44 -10.61 -14.91
N PHE A 185 -2.67 -9.76 -14.20
CA PHE A 185 -3.20 -8.70 -13.36
C PHE A 185 -4.13 -7.74 -14.14
N LEU A 186 -3.70 -7.27 -15.31
CA LEU A 186 -4.51 -6.38 -16.14
C LEU A 186 -5.77 -7.07 -16.66
N LYS A 187 -5.71 -8.36 -16.97
CA LYS A 187 -6.89 -9.16 -17.35
C LYS A 187 -7.87 -9.25 -16.19
N ALA A 188 -7.39 -9.56 -15.00
CA ALA A 188 -8.19 -9.64 -13.77
C ALA A 188 -8.87 -8.30 -13.47
N LYS A 189 -8.13 -7.19 -13.53
CA LYS A 189 -8.64 -5.84 -13.30
C LYS A 189 -9.74 -5.49 -14.31
N ARG A 190 -9.50 -5.68 -15.61
CA ARG A 190 -10.49 -5.41 -16.67
C ARG A 190 -11.76 -6.25 -16.52
N ALA A 191 -11.65 -7.51 -16.11
CA ALA A 191 -12.81 -8.37 -15.88
C ALA A 191 -13.73 -7.84 -14.76
N LEU A 192 -13.16 -7.27 -13.70
CA LEU A 192 -13.93 -6.63 -12.64
C LEU A 192 -14.49 -5.27 -13.07
N GLU A 193 -13.70 -4.44 -13.76
CA GLU A 193 -14.13 -3.15 -14.30
C GLU A 193 -15.28 -3.26 -15.31
N SER A 194 -15.29 -4.31 -16.14
CA SER A 194 -16.39 -4.54 -17.09
C SER A 194 -17.72 -4.81 -16.39
N LYS A 195 -17.70 -5.41 -15.22
CA LYS A 195 -18.89 -5.63 -14.40
C LYS A 195 -19.43 -4.32 -13.80
N ARG A 196 -18.55 -3.37 -13.50
CA ARG A 196 -18.91 -2.02 -13.04
C ARG A 196 -19.74 -1.28 -14.11
N THR A 197 -19.32 -1.40 -15.38
CA THR A 197 -20.02 -0.76 -16.51
C THR A 197 -21.41 -1.39 -16.75
N GLN A 198 -21.56 -2.69 -16.54
CA GLN A 198 -22.84 -3.40 -16.67
C GLN A 198 -23.81 -3.08 -15.53
N SER A 199 -23.31 -2.93 -14.30
CA SER A 199 -24.14 -2.56 -13.14
C SER A 199 -24.66 -1.12 -13.23
N ALA A 200 -23.92 -0.20 -13.86
CA ALA A 200 -24.32 1.19 -14.08
C ALA A 200 -25.34 1.35 -15.23
N ALA A 201 -25.51 0.34 -16.08
CA ALA A 201 -26.38 0.38 -17.27
C ALA A 201 -27.78 -0.25 -17.06
N THR A 202 -28.11 -0.72 -15.85
CA THR A 202 -29.45 -1.24 -15.54
C THR A 202 -30.21 -0.18 -14.75
N PRO A 203 -31.09 0.62 -15.38
CA PRO A 203 -32.01 1.49 -14.65
C PRO A 203 -33.02 0.61 -13.91
N SER A 204 -33.20 0.88 -12.62
CA SER A 204 -34.32 0.31 -11.86
C SER A 204 -35.62 0.72 -12.52
N ILE A 205 -36.42 -0.24 -12.96
CA ILE A 205 -37.84 -0.08 -13.33
C ILE A 205 -38.66 -0.13 -12.04
#